data_1e07b1bc05df50359aae89ba0678445d
#
_entry.id   1e07b1bc05df50359aae89ba0678445d
#
_cell.length_a   1.000
_cell.length_b   1.000
_cell.length_c   1.000
_cell.angle_alpha   90.00
_cell.angle_beta   90.00
_cell.angle_gamma   90.00
#
_symmetry.space_group_name_H-M   'P 1'
#
loop_
_entity.id
_entity.type
_entity.pdbx_description
1 polymer ?
#
loop_
_entity_poly.entity_id
_entity_poly.type
_entity_poly.pdbx_seq_one_letter_code
_entity_poly.pdbx_strand_id
1 'polypeptide(L)'
;MAGMSDATRVDPPLAGYTVVDLSTGIAGAYCTKLLADGGASVSKVEPPEGDPLRRWSSSGAAITPGSDGALFSFLAGSKHSIVADPEVGDDVQMVYRMLAAADAVVWSTGSKVAQHQEFTPAEIHRATRT
;
A
#
# COMPACT_ATOMS: atom_id res chain seq x y z
N MET A 1 23.36 -5.06 21.30
CA MET A 1 24.78 -5.19 21.08
C MET A 1 25.35 -3.89 20.53
N ALA A 2 26.17 -3.24 21.27
CA ALA A 2 26.75 -1.95 20.93
C ALA A 2 27.88 -2.13 19.90
N GLY A 3 27.67 -2.83 18.83
CA GLY A 3 28.80 -3.31 18.06
C GLY A 3 29.00 -2.72 16.66
N MET A 4 28.04 -2.03 16.10
CA MET A 4 28.24 -1.43 14.78
C MET A 4 28.21 0.08 14.90
N SER A 5 29.35 0.70 14.62
CA SER A 5 29.38 2.16 14.51
C SER A 5 28.48 2.58 13.34
N ASP A 6 27.81 3.73 13.47
CA ASP A 6 26.93 4.27 12.41
C ASP A 6 27.67 4.46 11.08
N ALA A 7 28.99 4.60 11.12
CA ALA A 7 29.84 4.74 9.93
C ALA A 7 29.86 3.52 9.00
N THR A 8 29.42 2.32 9.48
CA THR A 8 29.35 1.08 8.69
C THR A 8 27.93 0.75 8.23
N ARG A 9 26.92 1.52 8.65
CA ARG A 9 25.54 1.36 8.24
C ARG A 9 25.26 2.16 6.98
N VAL A 10 24.82 1.47 5.95
CA VAL A 10 24.31 2.10 4.73
C VAL A 10 22.80 2.02 4.78
N ASP A 11 22.12 3.16 4.75
CA ASP A 11 20.67 3.19 4.68
C ASP A 11 20.20 2.61 3.33
N PRO A 12 19.04 1.95 3.31
CA PRO A 12 18.43 1.53 2.06
C PRO A 12 18.21 2.72 1.12
N PRO A 13 18.26 2.51 -0.20
CA PRO A 13 18.17 3.62 -1.18
C PRO A 13 16.91 4.48 -1.02
N LEU A 14 15.80 3.89 -0.59
CA LEU A 14 14.52 4.58 -0.45
C LEU A 14 14.15 4.86 1.02
N ALA A 15 15.11 4.80 1.93
CA ALA A 15 14.87 5.17 3.33
C ALA A 15 14.35 6.60 3.43
N GLY A 16 13.30 6.79 4.23
CA GLY A 16 12.67 8.10 4.43
C GLY A 16 11.57 8.45 3.43
N TYR A 17 11.40 7.67 2.35
CA TYR A 17 10.29 7.88 1.42
C TYR A 17 9.02 7.18 1.91
N THR A 18 7.90 7.86 1.73
CA THR A 18 6.56 7.38 2.09
C THR A 18 5.75 7.13 0.82
N VAL A 19 5.20 5.94 0.70
CA VAL A 19 4.39 5.51 -0.46
C VAL A 19 3.02 5.07 0.02
N VAL A 20 1.98 5.53 -0.64
CA VAL A 20 0.61 5.03 -0.44
C VAL A 20 0.23 4.17 -1.63
N ASP A 21 -0.22 2.95 -1.34
CA ASP A 21 -0.65 1.98 -2.33
C ASP A 21 -2.18 1.90 -2.35
N LEU A 22 -2.78 2.48 -3.37
CA LEU A 22 -4.22 2.40 -3.67
C LEU A 22 -4.51 1.42 -4.81
N SER A 23 -3.58 0.54 -5.12
CA SER A 23 -3.75 -0.39 -6.23
C SER A 23 -4.39 -1.71 -5.78
N THR A 24 -4.89 -2.45 -6.74
CA THR A 24 -5.22 -3.87 -6.61
C THR A 24 -4.58 -4.64 -7.76
N GLY A 25 -4.46 -5.95 -7.59
CA GLY A 25 -3.84 -6.82 -8.58
C GLY A 25 -2.33 -6.94 -8.42
N ILE A 26 -1.74 -7.76 -9.27
CA ILE A 26 -0.33 -8.17 -9.13
C ILE A 26 0.62 -7.02 -9.47
N ALA A 27 0.33 -6.26 -10.52
CA ALA A 27 1.25 -5.23 -11.01
C ALA A 27 1.54 -4.14 -9.96
N GLY A 28 0.48 -3.57 -9.37
CA GLY A 28 0.63 -2.56 -8.32
C GLY A 28 1.27 -3.13 -7.06
N ALA A 29 0.86 -4.33 -6.65
CA ALA A 29 1.41 -4.99 -5.48
C ALA A 29 2.91 -5.30 -5.63
N TYR A 30 3.33 -5.73 -6.82
CA TYR A 30 4.75 -5.97 -7.10
C TYR A 30 5.55 -4.68 -7.16
N CYS A 31 5.01 -3.64 -7.79
CA CYS A 31 5.62 -2.32 -7.81
C CYS A 31 5.92 -1.82 -6.40
N THR A 32 4.92 -1.81 -5.53
CA THR A 32 5.09 -1.31 -4.16
C THR A 32 5.93 -2.24 -3.28
N LYS A 33 5.95 -3.55 -3.58
CA LYS A 33 6.89 -4.47 -2.94
C LYS A 33 8.34 -4.08 -3.22
N LEU A 34 8.67 -3.77 -4.45
CA LEU A 34 10.03 -3.35 -4.81
C LEU A 34 10.41 -2.05 -4.10
N LEU A 35 9.47 -1.11 -3.98
CA LEU A 35 9.70 0.12 -3.22
C LEU A 35 9.92 -0.15 -1.73
N ALA A 36 9.12 -1.03 -1.13
CA ALA A 36 9.28 -1.43 0.27
C ALA A 36 10.61 -2.15 0.50
N ASP A 37 10.97 -3.07 -0.39
CA ASP A 37 12.26 -3.78 -0.32
C ASP A 37 13.43 -2.81 -0.46
N GLY A 38 13.26 -1.71 -1.19
CA GLY A 38 14.24 -0.63 -1.32
C GLY A 38 14.30 0.30 -0.10
N GLY A 39 13.46 0.11 0.89
CA GLY A 39 13.48 0.86 2.15
C GLY A 39 12.36 1.88 2.32
N ALA A 40 11.47 2.05 1.35
CA ALA A 40 10.34 2.95 1.49
C ALA A 40 9.32 2.43 2.51
N SER A 41 8.67 3.34 3.21
CA SER A 41 7.53 3.02 4.05
C SER A 41 6.28 2.98 3.18
N VAL A 42 5.76 1.79 2.93
CA VAL A 42 4.59 1.58 2.08
C VAL A 42 3.37 1.27 2.93
N SER A 43 2.32 2.06 2.76
CA SER A 43 1.00 1.82 3.36
C SER A 43 0.04 1.38 2.26
N LYS A 44 -0.41 0.14 2.36
CA LYS A 44 -1.44 -0.39 1.48
C LYS A 44 -2.80 -0.11 2.07
N VAL A 45 -3.64 0.60 1.33
CA VAL A 45 -5.00 0.93 1.75
C VAL A 45 -5.96 -0.08 1.16
N GLU A 46 -6.73 -0.72 2.02
CA GLU A 46 -7.68 -1.76 1.64
C GLU A 46 -9.10 -1.39 2.09
N PRO A 47 -10.13 -1.78 1.32
CA PRO A 47 -11.50 -1.68 1.81
C PRO A 47 -11.74 -2.68 2.96
N PRO A 48 -12.85 -2.58 3.71
CA PRO A 48 -13.13 -3.48 4.82
C PRO A 48 -13.11 -4.97 4.47
N GLU A 49 -13.49 -5.33 3.26
CA GLU A 49 -13.44 -6.71 2.77
C GLU A 49 -12.03 -7.20 2.41
N GLY A 50 -11.04 -6.30 2.41
CA GLY A 50 -9.66 -6.61 2.05
C GLY A 50 -9.39 -6.61 0.55
N ASP A 51 -8.12 -6.66 0.20
CA ASP A 51 -7.69 -6.79 -1.20
C ASP A 51 -8.07 -8.16 -1.73
N PRO A 52 -8.66 -8.26 -2.95
CA PRO A 52 -9.00 -9.54 -3.56
C PRO A 52 -7.82 -10.52 -3.66
N LEU A 53 -6.60 -10.01 -3.75
CA LEU A 53 -5.39 -10.83 -3.83
C LEU A 53 -5.16 -11.70 -2.58
N ARG A 54 -5.75 -11.31 -1.44
CA ARG A 54 -5.69 -12.12 -0.21
C ARG A 54 -6.32 -13.50 -0.40
N ARG A 55 -7.34 -13.58 -1.28
CA ARG A 55 -8.09 -14.82 -1.57
C ARG A 55 -7.61 -15.55 -2.81
N TRP A 56 -6.58 -15.04 -3.48
CA TRP A 56 -6.07 -15.61 -4.71
C TRP A 56 -5.08 -16.75 -4.44
N SER A 57 -5.20 -17.82 -5.21
CA SER A 57 -4.23 -18.91 -5.23
C SER A 57 -3.93 -19.35 -6.67
N SER A 58 -2.71 -19.75 -6.94
CA SER A 58 -2.29 -20.19 -8.28
C SER A 58 -3.00 -21.46 -8.75
N SER A 59 -3.40 -22.31 -7.82
CA SER A 59 -4.10 -23.57 -8.12
C SER A 59 -5.62 -23.42 -8.21
N GLY A 60 -6.16 -22.23 -7.84
CA GLY A 60 -7.60 -22.05 -7.69
C GLY A 60 -8.18 -22.67 -6.42
N ALA A 61 -7.35 -23.25 -5.57
CA ALA A 61 -7.81 -23.79 -4.30
C ALA A 61 -8.28 -22.68 -3.36
N ALA A 62 -9.34 -22.97 -2.58
CA ALA A 62 -9.86 -22.02 -1.61
C ALA A 62 -8.81 -21.73 -0.51
N ILE A 63 -8.66 -20.45 -0.19
CA ILE A 63 -7.84 -20.02 0.93
C ILE A 63 -8.62 -20.21 2.23
N THR A 64 -7.99 -20.79 3.24
CA THR A 64 -8.60 -20.99 4.56
C THR A 64 -9.07 -19.65 5.15
N PRO A 65 -10.29 -19.57 5.70
CA PRO A 65 -10.76 -18.35 6.37
C PRO A 65 -9.77 -17.90 7.46
N GLY A 66 -9.47 -16.60 7.49
CA GLY A 66 -8.49 -16.02 8.42
C GLY A 66 -7.04 -16.14 8.00
N SER A 67 -6.75 -16.82 6.88
CA SER A 67 -5.42 -16.90 6.27
C SER A 67 -5.35 -16.10 4.98
N ASP A 68 -4.16 -15.73 4.56
CA ASP A 68 -3.90 -15.06 3.28
C ASP A 68 -3.24 -16.02 2.29
N GLY A 69 -3.48 -15.79 1.00
CA GLY A 69 -2.80 -16.53 -0.05
C GLY A 69 -1.29 -16.28 -0.05
N ALA A 70 -0.52 -17.26 -0.53
CA ALA A 70 0.93 -17.18 -0.52
C ALA A 70 1.47 -16.00 -1.33
N LEU A 71 0.86 -15.70 -2.46
CA LEU A 71 1.27 -14.56 -3.29
C LEU A 71 1.04 -13.23 -2.56
N PHE A 72 -0.13 -13.07 -1.93
CA PHE A 72 -0.40 -11.87 -1.15
C PHE A 72 0.61 -11.72 -0.01
N SER A 73 0.87 -12.77 0.74
CA SER A 73 1.84 -12.75 1.84
C SER A 73 3.23 -12.35 1.37
N PHE A 74 3.67 -12.84 0.21
CA PHE A 74 4.94 -12.47 -0.40
C PHE A 74 4.98 -11.01 -0.81
N LEU A 75 3.91 -10.52 -1.47
CA LEU A 75 3.86 -9.16 -2.00
C LEU A 75 3.62 -8.10 -0.93
N ALA A 76 2.92 -8.46 0.15
CA ALA A 76 2.49 -7.50 1.18
C ALA A 76 3.33 -7.54 2.46
N GLY A 77 4.24 -8.49 2.60
CA GLY A 77 4.94 -8.75 3.87
C GLY A 77 5.75 -7.59 4.44
N SER A 78 6.18 -6.65 3.61
CA SER A 78 6.97 -5.48 4.03
C SER A 78 6.15 -4.18 4.06
N LYS A 79 4.83 -4.28 3.91
CA LYS A 79 3.92 -3.12 3.87
C LYS A 79 3.09 -3.04 5.13
N HIS A 80 2.65 -1.82 5.46
CA HIS A 80 1.61 -1.59 6.45
C HIS A 80 0.24 -1.72 5.77
N SER A 81 -0.67 -2.50 6.36
CA SER A 81 -2.05 -2.59 5.88
C SER A 81 -2.92 -1.64 6.68
N ILE A 82 -3.69 -0.83 5.97
CA ILE A 82 -4.62 0.14 6.53
C ILE A 82 -5.99 -0.11 5.93
N VAL A 83 -6.98 -0.33 6.78
CA VAL A 83 -8.37 -0.50 6.34
C VAL A 83 -9.04 0.86 6.29
N ALA A 84 -9.67 1.17 5.17
CA ALA A 84 -10.46 2.39 4.99
C ALA A 84 -11.72 2.08 4.21
N ASP A 85 -12.86 2.44 4.81
CA ASP A 85 -14.15 2.31 4.15
C ASP A 85 -14.43 3.59 3.36
N PRO A 86 -14.53 3.51 2.01
CA PRO A 86 -14.79 4.68 1.19
C PRO A 86 -16.17 5.31 1.42
N GLU A 87 -17.06 4.64 2.14
CA GLU A 87 -18.37 5.18 2.51
C GLU A 87 -18.36 5.89 3.86
N VAL A 88 -17.26 5.83 4.61
CA VAL A 88 -17.11 6.48 5.92
C VAL A 88 -16.26 7.73 5.77
N GLY A 89 -16.85 8.89 6.08
CA GLY A 89 -16.20 10.19 5.89
C GLY A 89 -14.87 10.34 6.64
N ASP A 90 -14.78 9.84 7.86
CA ASP A 90 -13.54 9.91 8.65
C ASP A 90 -12.42 9.09 8.01
N ASP A 91 -12.76 7.93 7.45
CA ASP A 91 -11.79 7.08 6.72
C ASP A 91 -11.31 7.77 5.44
N VAL A 92 -12.23 8.39 4.70
CA VAL A 92 -11.88 9.17 3.51
C VAL A 92 -10.93 10.30 3.85
N GLN A 93 -11.20 11.03 4.94
CA GLN A 93 -10.32 12.11 5.41
C GLN A 93 -8.95 11.58 5.86
N MET A 94 -8.90 10.44 6.50
CA MET A 94 -7.64 9.79 6.88
C MET A 94 -6.80 9.48 5.63
N VAL A 95 -7.40 8.83 4.63
CA VAL A 95 -6.72 8.50 3.37
C VAL A 95 -6.28 9.78 2.65
N TYR A 96 -7.12 10.78 2.58
CA TYR A 96 -6.77 12.06 1.96
C TYR A 96 -5.50 12.67 2.58
N ARG A 97 -5.41 12.68 3.91
CA ARG A 97 -4.22 13.18 4.62
C ARG A 97 -2.97 12.33 4.31
N MET A 98 -3.13 11.01 4.21
CA MET A 98 -2.03 10.12 3.83
C MET A 98 -1.54 10.41 2.42
N LEU A 99 -2.46 10.59 1.48
CA LEU A 99 -2.12 10.91 0.09
C LEU A 99 -1.41 12.26 -0.04
N ALA A 100 -1.88 13.27 0.70
CA ALA A 100 -1.28 14.60 0.69
C ALA A 100 0.16 14.60 1.24
N ALA A 101 0.47 13.71 2.18
CA ALA A 101 1.78 13.60 2.81
C ALA A 101 2.72 12.61 2.09
N ALA A 102 2.23 11.83 1.14
CA ALA A 102 3.03 10.80 0.47
C ALA A 102 4.02 11.39 -0.54
N ASP A 103 5.17 10.75 -0.66
CA ASP A 103 6.15 11.06 -1.72
C ASP A 103 5.72 10.44 -3.05
N ALA A 104 5.03 9.31 -3.01
CA ALA A 104 4.50 8.63 -4.20
C ALA A 104 3.19 7.91 -3.88
N VAL A 105 2.34 7.82 -4.88
CA VAL A 105 1.08 7.07 -4.80
C VAL A 105 1.02 6.11 -5.98
N VAL A 106 0.76 4.84 -5.70
CA VAL A 106 0.50 3.82 -6.72
C VAL A 106 -1.00 3.57 -6.76
N TRP A 107 -1.58 3.77 -7.93
CA TRP A 107 -3.03 3.81 -8.09
C TRP A 107 -3.47 2.87 -9.23
N SER A 108 -4.61 2.22 -9.05
CA SER A 108 -5.26 1.47 -10.12
C SER A 108 -6.79 1.57 -10.01
N THR A 109 -7.47 1.43 -11.13
CA THR A 109 -8.93 1.55 -11.21
C THR A 109 -9.68 0.42 -10.49
N GLY A 110 -9.02 -0.71 -10.24
CA GLY A 110 -9.65 -1.88 -9.63
C GLY A 110 -9.89 -1.76 -8.13
N SER A 111 -9.24 -0.82 -7.46
CA SER A 111 -9.40 -0.63 -6.02
C SER A 111 -10.71 0.09 -5.70
N LYS A 112 -11.51 -0.48 -4.80
CA LYS A 112 -12.73 0.18 -4.33
C LYS A 112 -12.44 1.52 -3.65
N VAL A 113 -11.36 1.60 -2.89
CA VAL A 113 -10.94 2.86 -2.26
C VAL A 113 -10.53 3.86 -3.33
N ALA A 114 -9.74 3.44 -4.32
CA ALA A 114 -9.28 4.31 -5.40
C ALA A 114 -10.42 4.83 -6.29
N GLN A 115 -11.57 4.15 -6.31
CA GLN A 115 -12.74 4.59 -7.07
C GLN A 115 -13.47 5.75 -6.42
N HIS A 116 -13.15 6.12 -5.18
CA HIS A 116 -13.76 7.28 -4.55
C HIS A 116 -13.43 8.56 -5.32
N GLN A 117 -14.43 9.44 -5.46
CA GLN A 117 -14.31 10.65 -6.28
C GLN A 117 -13.17 11.57 -5.87
N GLU A 118 -12.79 11.57 -4.59
CA GLU A 118 -11.69 12.39 -4.07
C GLU A 118 -10.31 11.76 -4.29
N PHE A 119 -10.24 10.51 -4.76
CA PHE A 119 -9.00 9.78 -4.95
C PHE A 119 -8.66 9.52 -6.42
N THR A 120 -9.25 10.28 -7.33
CA THR A 120 -8.81 10.24 -8.73
C THR A 120 -7.38 10.76 -8.85
N PRO A 121 -6.61 10.33 -9.86
CA PRO A 121 -5.26 10.85 -10.06
C PRO A 121 -5.18 12.38 -10.11
N ALA A 122 -6.20 13.03 -10.70
CA ALA A 122 -6.26 14.49 -10.77
C ALA A 122 -6.45 15.12 -9.38
N GLU A 123 -7.31 14.55 -8.53
CA GLU A 123 -7.52 15.04 -7.17
C GLU A 123 -6.30 14.80 -6.29
N ILE A 124 -5.67 13.63 -6.40
CA ILE A 124 -4.42 13.33 -5.69
C ILE A 124 -3.35 14.36 -6.08
N HIS A 125 -3.18 14.61 -7.37
CA HIS A 125 -2.20 15.58 -7.85
C HIS A 125 -2.48 17.00 -7.32
N ARG A 126 -3.76 17.37 -7.24
CA ARG A 126 -4.17 18.67 -6.68
C ARG A 126 -3.82 18.76 -5.19
N ALA A 127 -4.09 17.70 -4.42
CA ALA A 127 -3.80 17.65 -2.98
C ALA A 127 -2.29 17.74 -2.67
N THR A 128 -1.45 17.18 -3.52
CA THR A 128 0.00 17.14 -3.32
C THR A 128 0.72 18.42 -3.75
N ARG A 129 0.05 19.32 -4.46
CA ARG A 129 0.64 20.59 -4.91
C ARG A 129 0.56 21.72 -3.88
N THR A 130 -0.12 21.49 -2.80
CA THR A 130 -0.17 22.43 -1.69
C THR A 130 0.83 22.04 -0.61
#